data_cec00bbc0919d55a090340c1b6058702
#
_entry.id   cec00bbc0919d55a090340c1b6058702
#
_cell.length_a   1.000
_cell.length_b   1.000
_cell.length_c   1.000
_cell.angle_alpha   90.00
_cell.angle_beta   90.00
_cell.angle_gamma   90.00
#
_symmetry.space_group_name_H-M   'P 1'
#
loop_
_entity.id
_entity.type
_entity.pdbx_description
1 polymer ?
#
loop_
_entity_poly.entity_id
_entity_poly.type
_entity_poly.pdbx_seq_one_letter_code
_entity_poly.pdbx_strand_id
1 'polypeptide(L)'
;MIWNVISQIAGFIGALCLLLFGMNMLSNGIQKGAGSGLQKLLGKITGNRFYAVLTGIGVTAIIQSSGVTTVMVVSFVNAEILTLEQAIGVIFGANIGTTVTAWIVSFFGFSFSIAAMAIPLFGLGYIIKYFKKFRIHNFAECFMGFALLFMGLGLLKESLELGPAAARLFTAINSWGFGGIFLGVLIGAIITALIHSSSAMTAIVLTMAANGSLSWELSAAIVLGSNIGSTVDAVMSSFGASVNARRTALVHVAFNVTGTVLALLIFKPFLQLIDFIVPLKPSENITTHIAMLHTVFNICATLLFISFVNQIAIIARKVIKETSEEKDEHYHLPAILPHSRISADLYSYQIQTEITKMSAKVMEMFDSVCNSFVNPQKADEENDHVKYLENYIDEMNGAITEFLQKCARLPNANHNDRQHFSSLLHVTDNLENLSDETCSLMHTVRKYVTDTEYKTDSKRSHEIMDYVESVRIFFEQICVYFTIGSSAEERLSGEAIEQKIDRTKKELKKASRKRLESGADVKEELNYMDMVRKIERAGDCVYSILQCL
;
A
#
# COMPACT_ATOMS: atom_id res chain seq x y z
N MET A 1 5.27 46.16 -17.15
CA MET A 1 4.04 45.35 -17.28
C MET A 1 4.38 43.87 -17.34
N ILE A 2 5.17 43.38 -18.31
CA ILE A 2 5.55 41.95 -18.45
C ILE A 2 6.25 41.43 -17.23
N TRP A 3 7.25 42.19 -16.67
CA TRP A 3 7.99 41.77 -15.48
C TRP A 3 7.13 41.60 -14.23
N ASN A 4 6.12 42.45 -14.04
CA ASN A 4 5.18 42.29 -12.90
C ASN A 4 4.29 41.03 -13.06
N VAL A 5 3.88 40.71 -14.27
CA VAL A 5 3.11 39.48 -14.56
C VAL A 5 3.97 38.24 -14.32
N ILE A 6 5.22 38.24 -14.78
CA ILE A 6 6.18 37.14 -14.53
C ILE A 6 6.44 36.97 -13.03
N SER A 7 6.64 38.09 -12.32
CA SER A 7 6.87 38.05 -10.86
C SER A 7 5.65 37.51 -10.09
N GLN A 8 4.43 37.88 -10.49
CA GLN A 8 3.20 37.36 -9.89
C GLN A 8 3.02 35.87 -10.16
N ILE A 9 3.25 35.42 -11.40
CA ILE A 9 3.18 33.99 -11.75
C ILE A 9 4.24 33.19 -10.98
N ALA A 10 5.47 33.69 -10.93
CA ALA A 10 6.55 33.06 -10.18
C ALA A 10 6.26 33.00 -8.67
N GLY A 11 5.69 34.10 -8.11
CA GLY A 11 5.23 34.15 -6.72
C GLY A 11 4.13 33.13 -6.43
N PHE A 12 3.14 33.03 -7.30
CA PHE A 12 2.07 32.04 -7.18
C PHE A 12 2.60 30.60 -7.23
N ILE A 13 3.45 30.30 -8.21
CA ILE A 13 4.06 28.96 -8.33
C ILE A 13 4.93 28.66 -7.09
N GLY A 14 5.73 29.62 -6.62
CA GLY A 14 6.54 29.46 -5.41
C GLY A 14 5.71 29.21 -4.15
N ALA A 15 4.61 29.96 -3.97
CA ALA A 15 3.69 29.79 -2.86
C ALA A 15 2.98 28.42 -2.92
N LEU A 16 2.56 27.98 -4.12
CA LEU A 16 1.98 26.66 -4.33
C LEU A 16 2.98 25.55 -4.04
N CYS A 17 4.22 25.67 -4.52
CA CYS A 17 5.28 24.70 -4.21
C CYS A 17 5.57 24.61 -2.70
N LEU A 18 5.58 25.73 -1.99
CA LEU A 18 5.78 25.76 -0.55
C LEU A 18 4.62 25.10 0.20
N LEU A 19 3.38 25.37 -0.21
CA LEU A 19 2.18 24.74 0.32
C LEU A 19 2.21 23.22 0.12
N LEU A 20 2.52 22.77 -1.10
CA LEU A 20 2.62 21.33 -1.43
C LEU A 20 3.76 20.66 -0.64
N PHE A 21 4.90 21.31 -0.52
CA PHE A 21 6.03 20.81 0.27
C PHE A 21 5.67 20.71 1.75
N GLY A 22 5.01 21.74 2.30
CA GLY A 22 4.51 21.75 3.68
C GLY A 22 3.51 20.62 3.94
N MET A 23 2.58 20.39 3.03
CA MET A 23 1.62 19.26 3.10
C MET A 23 2.32 17.92 3.08
N ASN A 24 3.33 17.73 2.20
CA ASN A 24 4.09 16.49 2.14
C ASN A 24 4.87 16.24 3.43
N MET A 25 5.51 17.27 3.95
CA MET A 25 6.29 17.20 5.19
C MET A 25 5.39 16.92 6.41
N LEU A 26 4.21 17.52 6.46
CA LEU A 26 3.18 17.26 7.47
C LEU A 26 2.73 15.79 7.42
N SER A 27 2.38 15.30 6.24
CA SER A 27 1.97 13.91 6.01
C SER A 27 3.05 12.92 6.45
N ASN A 28 4.29 13.13 6.01
CA ASN A 28 5.43 12.27 6.38
C ASN A 28 5.69 12.28 7.89
N GLY A 29 5.60 13.46 8.52
CA GLY A 29 5.79 13.62 9.97
C GLY A 29 4.72 12.88 10.78
N ILE A 30 3.45 12.92 10.33
CA ILE A 30 2.36 12.18 10.97
C ILE A 30 2.55 10.66 10.76
N GLN A 31 2.93 10.21 9.56
CA GLN A 31 3.18 8.80 9.27
C GLN A 31 4.32 8.23 10.14
N LYS A 32 5.46 8.94 10.24
CA LYS A 32 6.57 8.56 11.12
C LYS A 32 6.16 8.52 12.58
N GLY A 33 5.33 9.47 13.02
CA GLY A 33 4.81 9.52 14.39
C GLY A 33 3.83 8.38 14.70
N ALA A 34 2.99 8.00 13.74
CA ALA A 34 2.03 6.91 13.87
C ALA A 34 2.69 5.52 13.90
N GLY A 35 3.85 5.36 13.26
CA GLY A 35 4.64 4.12 13.25
C GLY A 35 3.81 2.90 12.83
N SER A 36 4.00 1.76 13.53
CA SER A 36 3.24 0.51 13.28
C SER A 36 1.74 0.58 13.60
N GLY A 37 1.25 1.70 14.16
CA GLY A 37 -0.18 1.86 14.46
C GLY A 37 -1.04 1.84 13.19
N LEU A 38 -0.54 2.40 12.09
CA LEU A 38 -1.20 2.41 10.80
C LEU A 38 -1.37 0.98 10.23
N GLN A 39 -0.32 0.17 10.32
CA GLN A 39 -0.32 -1.23 9.89
C GLN A 39 -1.32 -2.06 10.72
N LYS A 40 -1.33 -1.86 12.05
CA LYS A 40 -2.30 -2.52 12.94
C LYS A 40 -3.74 -2.12 12.65
N LEU A 41 -3.97 -0.87 12.23
CA LEU A 41 -5.30 -0.38 11.86
C LEU A 41 -5.78 -1.07 10.58
N LEU A 42 -4.92 -1.19 9.58
CA LEU A 42 -5.21 -1.89 8.32
C LEU A 42 -5.42 -3.39 8.53
N GLY A 43 -4.62 -4.03 9.38
CA GLY A 43 -4.76 -5.46 9.71
C GLY A 43 -6.04 -5.81 10.49
N LYS A 44 -6.75 -4.82 11.04
CA LYS A 44 -8.05 -4.99 11.73
C LYS A 44 -9.26 -4.91 10.80
N ILE A 45 -9.06 -4.81 9.49
CA ILE A 45 -10.16 -4.80 8.54
C ILE A 45 -10.84 -6.18 8.59
N THR A 46 -11.99 -6.21 9.28
CA THR A 46 -12.84 -7.39 9.37
C THR A 46 -13.78 -7.43 8.17
N GLY A 47 -14.47 -8.58 7.94
CA GLY A 47 -15.49 -8.70 6.90
C GLY A 47 -16.70 -7.74 7.04
N ASN A 48 -16.70 -6.86 8.04
CA ASN A 48 -17.74 -5.87 8.26
C ASN A 48 -17.41 -4.56 7.52
N ARG A 49 -18.26 -4.21 6.53
CA ARG A 49 -18.14 -2.99 5.72
C ARG A 49 -18.07 -1.67 6.52
N PHE A 50 -18.71 -1.61 7.69
CA PHE A 50 -18.66 -0.43 8.55
C PHE A 50 -17.29 -0.22 9.18
N TYR A 51 -16.65 -1.31 9.65
CA TYR A 51 -15.26 -1.25 10.14
C TYR A 51 -14.29 -0.91 9.02
N ALA A 52 -14.52 -1.39 7.79
CA ALA A 52 -13.72 -1.02 6.63
C ALA A 52 -13.81 0.50 6.36
N VAL A 53 -15.00 1.10 6.40
CA VAL A 53 -15.18 2.56 6.27
C VAL A 53 -14.47 3.31 7.40
N LEU A 54 -14.64 2.90 8.64
CA LEU A 54 -13.96 3.53 9.78
C LEU A 54 -12.44 3.46 9.66
N THR A 55 -11.92 2.32 9.20
CA THR A 55 -10.48 2.16 8.91
C THR A 55 -10.03 3.12 7.82
N GLY A 56 -10.78 3.23 6.72
CA GLY A 56 -10.49 4.17 5.64
C GLY A 56 -10.46 5.62 6.11
N ILE A 57 -11.43 6.03 6.95
CA ILE A 57 -11.47 7.36 7.58
C ILE A 57 -10.20 7.58 8.42
N GLY A 58 -9.90 6.65 9.33
CA GLY A 58 -8.76 6.77 10.25
C GLY A 58 -7.42 6.80 9.53
N VAL A 59 -7.20 5.89 8.59
CA VAL A 59 -5.97 5.82 7.79
C VAL A 59 -5.77 7.11 7.00
N THR A 60 -6.79 7.58 6.28
CA THR A 60 -6.67 8.79 5.45
C THR A 60 -6.54 10.05 6.31
N ALA A 61 -7.25 10.14 7.43
CA ALA A 61 -7.08 11.26 8.36
C ALA A 61 -5.67 11.32 8.95
N ILE A 62 -5.02 10.17 9.18
CA ILE A 62 -3.62 10.08 9.64
C ILE A 62 -2.66 10.40 8.50
N ILE A 63 -2.82 9.77 7.33
CA ILE A 63 -1.93 9.94 6.18
C ILE A 63 -2.13 11.32 5.51
N GLN A 64 -3.29 11.95 5.66
CA GLN A 64 -3.68 13.21 5.02
C GLN A 64 -3.67 13.13 3.47
N SER A 65 -3.82 11.91 2.92
CA SER A 65 -3.84 11.66 1.49
C SER A 65 -4.72 10.45 1.15
N SER A 66 -5.85 10.69 0.49
CA SER A 66 -6.70 9.62 -0.04
C SER A 66 -6.05 8.89 -1.21
N GLY A 67 -5.25 9.59 -2.02
CA GLY A 67 -4.50 8.96 -3.11
C GLY A 67 -3.58 7.86 -2.59
N VAL A 68 -2.75 8.16 -1.57
CA VAL A 68 -1.89 7.16 -0.91
C VAL A 68 -2.71 6.01 -0.32
N THR A 69 -3.79 6.31 0.39
CA THR A 69 -4.66 5.28 1.00
C THR A 69 -5.26 4.38 -0.07
N THR A 70 -5.75 4.93 -1.18
CA THR A 70 -6.38 4.12 -2.24
C THR A 70 -5.36 3.30 -3.03
N VAL A 71 -4.15 3.82 -3.27
CA VAL A 71 -3.05 3.04 -3.86
C VAL A 71 -2.67 1.86 -2.97
N MET A 72 -2.57 2.06 -1.64
CA MET A 72 -2.38 0.97 -0.68
C MET A 72 -3.50 -0.08 -0.76
N VAL A 73 -4.75 0.38 -0.80
CA VAL A 73 -5.91 -0.53 -0.89
C VAL A 73 -5.86 -1.35 -2.19
N VAL A 74 -5.55 -0.71 -3.33
CA VAL A 74 -5.34 -1.41 -4.61
C VAL A 74 -4.22 -2.43 -4.50
N SER A 75 -3.10 -2.08 -3.86
CA SER A 75 -1.98 -3.00 -3.62
C SER A 75 -2.36 -4.18 -2.73
N PHE A 76 -3.14 -3.95 -1.67
CA PHE A 76 -3.59 -5.03 -0.77
C PHE A 76 -4.62 -5.96 -1.42
N VAL A 77 -5.45 -5.44 -2.33
CA VAL A 77 -6.34 -6.29 -3.14
C VAL A 77 -5.52 -7.09 -4.15
N ASN A 78 -4.49 -6.49 -4.75
CA ASN A 78 -3.56 -7.19 -5.63
C ASN A 78 -2.84 -8.32 -4.88
N ALA A 79 -2.44 -8.04 -3.66
CA ALA A 79 -1.82 -8.98 -2.74
C ALA A 79 -2.83 -9.95 -2.07
N GLU A 80 -4.11 -9.95 -2.44
CA GLU A 80 -5.19 -10.78 -1.87
C GLU A 80 -5.37 -10.67 -0.34
N ILE A 81 -4.76 -9.64 0.28
CA ILE A 81 -4.93 -9.34 1.72
C ILE A 81 -6.33 -8.80 1.98
N LEU A 82 -6.87 -8.04 1.02
CA LEU A 82 -8.22 -7.49 1.06
C LEU A 82 -9.06 -8.05 -0.07
N THR A 83 -10.28 -8.43 0.25
CA THR A 83 -11.29 -8.71 -0.78
C THR A 83 -11.74 -7.41 -1.45
N LEU A 84 -12.32 -7.52 -2.64
CA LEU A 84 -12.89 -6.38 -3.36
C LEU A 84 -13.93 -5.64 -2.49
N GLU A 85 -14.78 -6.37 -1.77
CA GLU A 85 -15.84 -5.81 -0.92
C GLU A 85 -15.27 -5.03 0.28
N GLN A 86 -14.20 -5.53 0.90
CA GLN A 86 -13.49 -4.82 1.97
C GLN A 86 -12.83 -3.55 1.45
N ALA A 87 -12.18 -3.63 0.30
CA ALA A 87 -11.54 -2.51 -0.37
C ALA A 87 -12.53 -1.38 -0.69
N ILE A 88 -13.72 -1.71 -1.19
CA ILE A 88 -14.80 -0.74 -1.45
C ILE A 88 -15.13 0.04 -0.17
N GLY A 89 -15.29 -0.63 0.96
CA GLY A 89 -15.55 0.03 2.24
C GLY A 89 -14.44 0.98 2.65
N VAL A 90 -13.17 0.56 2.54
CA VAL A 90 -12.01 1.41 2.87
C VAL A 90 -11.94 2.64 1.97
N ILE A 91 -12.18 2.50 0.67
CA ILE A 91 -12.21 3.61 -0.30
C ILE A 91 -13.27 4.63 0.06
N PHE A 92 -14.48 4.19 0.42
CA PHE A 92 -15.54 5.09 0.85
C PHE A 92 -15.13 5.87 2.10
N GLY A 93 -14.51 5.21 3.07
CA GLY A 93 -13.95 5.86 4.25
C GLY A 93 -12.81 6.83 3.93
N ALA A 94 -11.92 6.47 3.00
CA ALA A 94 -10.81 7.32 2.58
C ALA A 94 -11.28 8.67 2.04
N ASN A 95 -12.36 8.69 1.25
CA ASN A 95 -12.95 9.94 0.76
C ASN A 95 -13.47 10.84 1.91
N ILE A 96 -14.09 10.26 2.94
CA ILE A 96 -14.49 11.02 4.15
C ILE A 96 -13.25 11.54 4.88
N GLY A 97 -12.23 10.69 5.09
CA GLY A 97 -10.99 11.06 5.79
C GLY A 97 -10.23 12.23 5.18
N THR A 98 -10.31 12.41 3.85
CA THR A 98 -9.70 13.54 3.13
C THR A 98 -10.27 14.89 3.58
N THR A 99 -11.50 14.93 4.04
CA THR A 99 -12.15 16.19 4.44
C THR A 99 -11.52 16.84 5.67
N VAL A 100 -10.79 16.07 6.48
CA VAL A 100 -10.05 16.56 7.65
C VAL A 100 -9.07 17.66 7.26
N THR A 101 -8.39 17.54 6.12
CA THR A 101 -7.49 18.59 5.61
C THR A 101 -8.23 19.90 5.35
N ALA A 102 -9.42 19.83 4.75
CA ALA A 102 -10.23 21.02 4.50
C ALA A 102 -10.59 21.76 5.80
N TRP A 103 -10.91 21.02 6.86
CA TRP A 103 -11.17 21.59 8.19
C TRP A 103 -9.92 22.19 8.83
N ILE A 104 -8.78 21.52 8.74
CA ILE A 104 -7.50 22.06 9.22
C ILE A 104 -7.22 23.42 8.55
N VAL A 105 -7.34 23.47 7.21
CA VAL A 105 -7.11 24.71 6.46
C VAL A 105 -8.16 25.77 6.78
N SER A 106 -9.44 25.40 6.87
CA SER A 106 -10.53 26.34 7.18
C SER A 106 -10.39 26.96 8.57
N PHE A 107 -10.12 26.15 9.61
CA PHE A 107 -10.02 26.66 10.98
C PHE A 107 -8.72 27.40 11.23
N PHE A 108 -7.59 26.83 10.86
CA PHE A 108 -6.29 27.40 11.15
C PHE A 108 -5.82 28.39 10.10
N GLY A 109 -6.24 28.22 8.83
CA GLY A 109 -5.77 29.03 7.71
C GLY A 109 -6.35 30.45 7.68
N PHE A 110 -7.54 30.66 8.23
CA PHE A 110 -8.28 31.92 8.09
C PHE A 110 -8.73 32.53 9.41
N SER A 111 -8.68 31.80 10.53
CA SER A 111 -9.15 32.27 11.84
C SER A 111 -8.09 32.88 12.73
N PHE A 112 -6.80 32.62 12.45
CA PHE A 112 -5.66 33.11 13.23
C PHE A 112 -4.67 33.88 12.35
N SER A 113 -3.90 34.77 12.98
CA SER A 113 -2.74 35.42 12.34
C SER A 113 -1.65 34.36 12.05
N ILE A 114 -1.74 33.68 10.94
CA ILE A 114 -0.95 32.51 10.53
C ILE A 114 0.55 32.81 10.56
N ALA A 115 0.95 33.98 10.04
CA ALA A 115 2.35 34.39 9.98
C ALA A 115 3.00 34.46 11.39
N ALA A 116 2.21 34.80 12.42
CA ALA A 116 2.71 34.89 13.79
C ALA A 116 2.98 33.52 14.42
N MET A 117 2.24 32.46 14.03
CA MET A 117 2.39 31.12 14.61
C MET A 117 3.27 30.20 13.76
N ALA A 118 3.33 30.40 12.46
CA ALA A 118 4.06 29.51 11.56
C ALA A 118 5.57 29.50 11.86
N ILE A 119 6.19 30.67 12.02
CA ILE A 119 7.64 30.77 12.31
C ILE A 119 8.03 30.14 13.64
N PRO A 120 7.36 30.44 14.78
CA PRO A 120 7.61 29.75 16.06
C PRO A 120 7.41 28.22 15.96
N LEU A 121 6.38 27.77 15.27
CA LEU A 121 6.09 26.35 15.12
C LEU A 121 7.15 25.63 14.28
N PHE A 122 7.64 26.27 13.22
CA PHE A 122 8.77 25.76 12.45
C PHE A 122 10.02 25.62 13.32
N GLY A 123 10.34 26.67 14.10
CA GLY A 123 11.47 26.66 15.04
C GLY A 123 11.35 25.55 16.08
N LEU A 124 10.16 25.36 16.64
CA LEU A 124 9.88 24.27 17.58
C LEU A 124 10.13 22.90 16.93
N GLY A 125 9.57 22.66 15.74
CA GLY A 125 9.77 21.42 15.00
C GLY A 125 11.26 21.18 14.69
N TYR A 126 11.97 22.24 14.28
CA TYR A 126 13.40 22.14 14.00
C TYR A 126 14.23 21.78 15.26
N ILE A 127 13.90 22.36 16.42
CA ILE A 127 14.55 22.03 17.69
C ILE A 127 14.24 20.57 18.08
N ILE A 128 12.99 20.14 18.00
CA ILE A 128 12.54 18.77 18.32
C ILE A 128 13.31 17.73 17.50
N LYS A 129 13.68 18.03 16.27
CA LYS A 129 14.47 17.17 15.38
C LYS A 129 15.80 16.72 15.98
N TYR A 130 16.40 17.49 16.87
CA TYR A 130 17.67 17.14 17.53
C TYR A 130 17.49 16.24 18.76
N PHE A 131 16.29 16.13 19.33
CA PHE A 131 16.02 15.31 20.50
C PHE A 131 15.73 13.84 20.15
N LYS A 132 16.66 13.18 19.45
CA LYS A 132 16.52 11.79 18.94
C LYS A 132 16.19 10.74 20.02
N LYS A 133 16.48 11.02 21.30
CA LYS A 133 16.22 10.11 22.42
C LYS A 133 14.73 10.00 22.80
N PHE A 134 13.91 10.97 22.38
CA PHE A 134 12.49 11.01 22.73
C PHE A 134 11.61 10.68 21.50
N ARG A 135 10.54 9.93 21.69
CA ARG A 135 9.56 9.58 20.63
C ARG A 135 8.98 10.82 19.92
N ILE A 136 8.98 11.99 20.58
CA ILE A 136 8.51 13.26 20.00
C ILE A 136 9.32 13.68 18.77
N HIS A 137 10.58 13.22 18.64
CA HIS A 137 11.43 13.45 17.47
C HIS A 137 10.73 13.04 16.14
N ASN A 138 9.93 11.98 16.16
CA ASN A 138 9.21 11.50 14.98
C ASN A 138 8.16 12.51 14.48
N PHE A 139 7.68 13.40 15.34
CA PHE A 139 6.73 14.46 14.98
C PHE A 139 7.39 15.78 14.58
N ALA A 140 8.73 15.87 14.56
CA ALA A 140 9.45 17.09 14.18
C ALA A 140 9.05 17.58 12.77
N GLU A 141 8.96 16.67 11.81
CA GLU A 141 8.54 16.97 10.43
C GLU A 141 7.06 17.41 10.38
N CYS A 142 6.21 16.89 11.28
CA CYS A 142 4.81 17.29 11.39
C CYS A 142 4.70 18.78 11.74
N PHE A 143 5.43 19.26 12.75
CA PHE A 143 5.43 20.67 13.15
C PHE A 143 5.99 21.59 12.07
N MET A 144 7.12 21.21 11.46
CA MET A 144 7.72 21.98 10.38
C MET A 144 6.82 22.01 9.14
N GLY A 145 6.24 20.88 8.76
CA GLY A 145 5.33 20.76 7.63
C GLY A 145 4.07 21.57 7.82
N PHE A 146 3.47 21.54 9.02
CA PHE A 146 2.32 22.38 9.36
C PHE A 146 2.65 23.87 9.22
N ALA A 147 3.80 24.31 9.72
CA ALA A 147 4.25 25.68 9.58
C ALA A 147 4.43 26.11 8.12
N LEU A 148 5.12 25.28 7.31
CA LEU A 148 5.35 25.57 5.88
C LEU A 148 4.05 25.57 5.07
N LEU A 149 3.09 24.68 5.41
CA LEU A 149 1.77 24.68 4.81
C LEU A 149 1.10 26.05 4.97
N PHE A 150 1.08 26.59 6.21
CA PHE A 150 0.43 27.87 6.47
C PHE A 150 1.23 29.07 5.94
N MET A 151 2.55 28.99 5.91
CA MET A 151 3.36 30.00 5.21
C MET A 151 3.05 30.01 3.73
N GLY A 152 2.99 28.84 3.09
CA GLY A 152 2.59 28.69 1.69
C GLY A 152 1.18 29.23 1.42
N LEU A 153 0.24 28.94 2.33
CA LEU A 153 -1.15 29.44 2.24
C LEU A 153 -1.20 30.98 2.32
N GLY A 154 -0.44 31.57 3.24
CA GLY A 154 -0.33 33.02 3.39
C GLY A 154 0.23 33.70 2.12
N LEU A 155 1.35 33.17 1.61
CA LEU A 155 1.96 33.65 0.37
C LEU A 155 1.05 33.44 -0.84
N LEU A 156 0.31 32.33 -0.87
CA LEU A 156 -0.67 32.06 -1.92
C LEU A 156 -1.80 33.11 -1.89
N LYS A 157 -2.26 33.48 -0.69
CA LYS A 157 -3.26 34.54 -0.50
C LYS A 157 -2.77 35.90 -1.04
N GLU A 158 -1.53 36.27 -0.75
CA GLU A 158 -0.91 37.50 -1.25
C GLU A 158 -0.69 37.47 -2.77
N SER A 159 -0.28 36.32 -3.31
CA SER A 159 -0.02 36.13 -4.74
C SER A 159 -1.30 36.06 -5.59
N LEU A 160 -2.46 35.78 -4.99
CA LEU A 160 -3.78 35.64 -5.64
C LEU A 160 -4.55 36.96 -5.68
N GLU A 161 -3.90 38.12 -5.56
CA GLU A 161 -4.50 39.35 -5.98
C GLU A 161 -4.68 39.33 -7.52
N LEU A 162 -5.78 38.69 -7.95
CA LEU A 162 -6.11 38.51 -9.35
C LEU A 162 -6.24 39.88 -9.98
N GLY A 163 -5.45 40.12 -11.02
CA GLY A 163 -5.63 41.32 -11.84
C GLY A 163 -7.03 41.37 -12.44
N PRO A 164 -7.50 42.55 -12.86
CA PRO A 164 -8.86 42.77 -13.33
C PRO A 164 -9.31 41.82 -14.47
N ALA A 165 -8.37 41.27 -15.23
CA ALA A 165 -8.64 40.34 -16.32
C ALA A 165 -9.07 38.96 -15.80
N ALA A 166 -8.39 38.42 -14.79
CA ALA A 166 -8.74 37.11 -14.20
C ALA A 166 -10.05 37.20 -13.39
N ALA A 167 -10.27 38.28 -12.65
CA ALA A 167 -11.54 38.52 -11.99
C ALA A 167 -12.74 38.56 -13.00
N ARG A 168 -12.55 39.18 -14.15
CA ARG A 168 -13.57 39.15 -15.23
C ARG A 168 -13.81 37.76 -15.78
N LEU A 169 -12.76 36.92 -15.92
CA LEU A 169 -12.91 35.56 -16.39
C LEU A 169 -13.76 34.72 -15.43
N PHE A 170 -13.49 34.77 -14.12
CA PHE A 170 -14.29 34.04 -13.13
C PHE A 170 -15.73 34.58 -13.04
N THR A 171 -15.93 35.89 -13.16
CA THR A 171 -17.26 36.47 -13.22
C THR A 171 -17.99 36.01 -14.48
N ALA A 172 -17.32 35.94 -15.63
CA ALA A 172 -17.91 35.42 -16.87
C ALA A 172 -18.29 33.93 -16.74
N ILE A 173 -17.41 33.10 -16.19
CA ILE A 173 -17.71 31.68 -15.94
C ILE A 173 -18.94 31.54 -15.03
N ASN A 174 -19.01 32.34 -13.98
CA ASN A 174 -20.13 32.32 -13.03
C ASN A 174 -21.46 32.73 -13.71
N SER A 175 -21.41 33.62 -14.72
CA SER A 175 -22.59 34.04 -15.48
C SER A 175 -23.15 32.96 -16.44
N TRP A 176 -22.38 31.88 -16.72
CA TRP A 176 -22.83 30.80 -17.60
C TRP A 176 -23.79 29.81 -16.90
N GLY A 177 -24.21 30.09 -15.67
CA GLY A 177 -25.16 29.27 -14.93
C GLY A 177 -24.68 27.83 -14.79
N PHE A 178 -25.48 26.85 -15.21
CA PHE A 178 -25.12 25.43 -15.11
C PHE A 178 -23.86 25.07 -15.92
N GLY A 179 -23.62 25.75 -17.05
CA GLY A 179 -22.40 25.57 -17.84
C GLY A 179 -21.14 25.96 -17.07
N GLY A 180 -21.18 27.04 -16.28
CA GLY A 180 -20.10 27.47 -15.41
C GLY A 180 -19.83 26.47 -14.27
N ILE A 181 -20.90 25.91 -13.70
CA ILE A 181 -20.79 24.85 -12.67
C ILE A 181 -20.10 23.59 -13.26
N PHE A 182 -20.54 23.14 -14.44
CA PHE A 182 -19.94 22.01 -15.13
C PHE A 182 -18.45 22.24 -15.44
N LEU A 183 -18.13 23.45 -15.94
CA LEU A 183 -16.74 23.85 -16.17
C LEU A 183 -15.92 23.87 -14.87
N GLY A 184 -16.50 24.31 -13.75
CA GLY A 184 -15.88 24.26 -12.43
C GLY A 184 -15.52 22.83 -12.01
N VAL A 185 -16.45 21.88 -12.19
CA VAL A 185 -16.18 20.46 -11.93
C VAL A 185 -15.02 19.93 -12.80
N LEU A 186 -15.03 20.28 -14.10
CA LEU A 186 -13.97 19.85 -15.02
C LEU A 186 -12.60 20.43 -14.63
N ILE A 187 -12.54 21.72 -14.29
CA ILE A 187 -11.32 22.38 -13.80
C ILE A 187 -10.82 21.68 -12.52
N GLY A 188 -11.70 21.44 -11.55
CA GLY A 188 -11.36 20.74 -10.34
C GLY A 188 -10.79 19.35 -10.59
N ALA A 189 -11.41 18.58 -11.48
CA ALA A 189 -10.97 17.24 -11.85
C ALA A 189 -9.60 17.25 -12.54
N ILE A 190 -9.42 18.09 -13.56
CA ILE A 190 -8.17 18.15 -14.34
C ILE A 190 -7.01 18.63 -13.48
N ILE A 191 -7.18 19.73 -12.74
CA ILE A 191 -6.10 20.28 -11.92
C ILE A 191 -5.72 19.30 -10.81
N THR A 192 -6.70 18.67 -10.16
CA THR A 192 -6.40 17.66 -9.13
C THR A 192 -5.68 16.44 -9.71
N ALA A 193 -6.07 15.98 -10.89
CA ALA A 193 -5.39 14.89 -11.58
C ALA A 193 -3.94 15.23 -11.94
N LEU A 194 -3.66 16.49 -12.30
CA LEU A 194 -2.29 16.96 -12.61
C LEU A 194 -1.43 17.15 -11.36
N ILE A 195 -2.01 17.65 -10.26
CA ILE A 195 -1.31 17.92 -9.00
C ILE A 195 -1.21 16.65 -8.14
N HIS A 196 -2.01 15.63 -8.42
CA HIS A 196 -2.14 14.41 -7.61
C HIS A 196 -2.53 14.70 -6.14
N SER A 197 -3.33 15.76 -5.89
CA SER A 197 -3.70 16.18 -4.54
C SER A 197 -5.02 16.96 -4.50
N SER A 198 -6.09 16.30 -4.10
CA SER A 198 -7.38 16.95 -3.84
C SER A 198 -7.32 17.88 -2.61
N SER A 199 -6.49 17.56 -1.62
CA SER A 199 -6.29 18.43 -0.45
C SER A 199 -5.63 19.76 -0.85
N ALA A 200 -4.63 19.74 -1.75
CA ALA A 200 -4.00 20.95 -2.28
C ALA A 200 -5.01 21.76 -3.09
N MET A 201 -5.78 21.11 -3.97
CA MET A 201 -6.83 21.79 -4.73
C MET A 201 -7.87 22.43 -3.82
N THR A 202 -8.31 21.75 -2.78
CA THR A 202 -9.23 22.29 -1.78
C THR A 202 -8.63 23.51 -1.07
N ALA A 203 -7.35 23.48 -0.69
CA ALA A 203 -6.68 24.63 -0.08
C ALA A 203 -6.60 25.83 -1.02
N ILE A 204 -6.34 25.61 -2.31
CA ILE A 204 -6.38 26.66 -3.34
C ILE A 204 -7.78 27.27 -3.43
N VAL A 205 -8.82 26.42 -3.52
CA VAL A 205 -10.23 26.87 -3.60
C VAL A 205 -10.61 27.66 -2.35
N LEU A 206 -10.27 27.18 -1.16
CA LEU A 206 -10.51 27.89 0.11
C LEU A 206 -9.86 29.28 0.11
N THR A 207 -8.62 29.38 -0.38
CA THR A 207 -7.89 30.65 -0.45
C THR A 207 -8.52 31.62 -1.45
N MET A 208 -8.85 31.14 -2.65
CA MET A 208 -9.47 31.95 -3.69
C MET A 208 -10.88 32.41 -3.29
N ALA A 209 -11.64 31.56 -2.65
CA ALA A 209 -12.97 31.89 -2.15
C ALA A 209 -12.90 32.91 -0.99
N ALA A 210 -11.97 32.74 -0.05
CA ALA A 210 -11.75 33.69 1.06
C ALA A 210 -11.31 35.07 0.58
N ASN A 211 -10.60 35.16 -0.56
CA ASN A 211 -10.21 36.41 -1.20
C ASN A 211 -11.33 37.00 -2.11
N GLY A 212 -12.51 36.37 -2.15
CA GLY A 212 -13.62 36.82 -3.02
C GLY A 212 -13.41 36.58 -4.51
N SER A 213 -12.38 35.78 -4.87
CA SER A 213 -12.06 35.47 -6.28
C SER A 213 -12.96 34.40 -6.88
N LEU A 214 -13.52 33.53 -6.06
CA LEU A 214 -14.47 32.49 -6.46
C LEU A 214 -15.80 32.68 -5.74
N SER A 215 -16.92 32.49 -6.48
CA SER A 215 -18.23 32.40 -5.87
C SER A 215 -18.44 31.12 -5.08
N TRP A 216 -19.44 31.06 -4.22
CA TRP A 216 -19.83 29.89 -3.48
C TRP A 216 -20.11 28.69 -4.40
N GLU A 217 -20.92 28.90 -5.44
CA GLU A 217 -21.31 27.86 -6.40
C GLU A 217 -20.12 27.32 -7.19
N LEU A 218 -19.22 28.20 -7.64
CA LEU A 218 -18.06 27.78 -8.41
C LEU A 218 -17.04 27.05 -7.51
N SER A 219 -16.85 27.51 -6.28
CA SER A 219 -16.02 26.83 -5.29
C SER A 219 -16.52 25.43 -5.00
N ALA A 220 -17.83 25.28 -4.78
CA ALA A 220 -18.49 24.00 -4.57
C ALA A 220 -18.28 23.05 -5.77
N ALA A 221 -18.47 23.56 -7.00
CA ALA A 221 -18.28 22.78 -8.21
C ALA A 221 -16.84 22.28 -8.38
N ILE A 222 -15.86 23.15 -8.14
CA ILE A 222 -14.44 22.79 -8.23
C ILE A 222 -14.07 21.72 -7.20
N VAL A 223 -14.57 21.80 -5.96
CA VAL A 223 -14.34 20.80 -4.91
C VAL A 223 -14.97 19.46 -5.28
N LEU A 224 -16.20 19.45 -5.81
CA LEU A 224 -16.82 18.21 -6.31
C LEU A 224 -15.99 17.58 -7.43
N GLY A 225 -15.47 18.41 -8.36
CA GLY A 225 -14.57 17.95 -9.41
C GLY A 225 -13.25 17.40 -8.89
N SER A 226 -12.70 17.99 -7.82
CA SER A 226 -11.43 17.54 -7.24
C SER A 226 -11.51 16.11 -6.70
N ASN A 227 -12.67 15.66 -6.24
CA ASN A 227 -12.89 14.28 -5.83
C ASN A 227 -12.76 13.31 -7.01
N ILE A 228 -13.25 13.68 -8.19
CA ILE A 228 -13.05 12.87 -9.42
C ILE A 228 -11.57 12.84 -9.78
N GLY A 229 -10.88 13.98 -9.77
CA GLY A 229 -9.45 14.06 -10.11
C GLY A 229 -8.55 13.22 -9.21
N SER A 230 -8.91 13.06 -7.93
CA SER A 230 -8.15 12.26 -6.96
C SER A 230 -8.15 10.76 -7.28
N THR A 231 -9.04 10.29 -8.15
CA THR A 231 -9.11 8.86 -8.52
C THR A 231 -7.99 8.43 -9.47
N VAL A 232 -7.30 9.37 -10.09
CA VAL A 232 -6.22 9.11 -11.05
C VAL A 232 -5.12 8.25 -10.46
N ASP A 233 -4.77 8.45 -9.18
CA ASP A 233 -3.73 7.68 -8.49
C ASP A 233 -4.09 6.20 -8.39
N ALA A 234 -5.36 5.89 -8.06
CA ALA A 234 -5.86 4.52 -8.00
C ALA A 234 -5.87 3.86 -9.37
N VAL A 235 -6.26 4.61 -10.42
CA VAL A 235 -6.25 4.10 -11.80
C VAL A 235 -4.83 3.79 -12.24
N MET A 236 -3.89 4.71 -12.02
CA MET A 236 -2.48 4.51 -12.39
C MET A 236 -1.85 3.32 -11.66
N SER A 237 -2.15 3.15 -10.36
CA SER A 237 -1.64 2.02 -9.58
C SER A 237 -2.25 0.68 -9.97
N SER A 238 -3.38 0.68 -10.64
CA SER A 238 -4.05 -0.55 -11.10
C SER A 238 -3.52 -1.09 -12.44
N PHE A 239 -2.67 -0.33 -13.16
CA PHE A 239 -2.07 -0.81 -14.39
C PHE A 239 -1.07 -1.95 -14.09
N GLY A 240 -1.27 -3.07 -14.76
CA GLY A 240 -0.47 -4.28 -14.54
C GLY A 240 -0.82 -5.05 -13.25
N ALA A 241 -1.83 -4.61 -12.49
CA ALA A 241 -2.29 -5.29 -11.28
C ALA A 241 -3.38 -6.33 -11.60
N SER A 242 -3.69 -7.17 -10.61
CA SER A 242 -4.72 -8.21 -10.71
C SER A 242 -6.10 -7.66 -11.08
N VAL A 243 -6.96 -8.53 -11.59
CA VAL A 243 -8.33 -8.18 -11.99
C VAL A 243 -9.11 -7.49 -10.86
N ASN A 244 -8.98 -7.98 -9.62
CA ASN A 244 -9.67 -7.38 -8.48
C ASN A 244 -9.09 -6.03 -8.07
N ALA A 245 -7.78 -5.80 -8.23
CA ALA A 245 -7.13 -4.50 -8.04
C ALA A 245 -7.64 -3.47 -9.07
N ARG A 246 -7.77 -3.85 -10.35
CA ARG A 246 -8.38 -3.01 -11.42
C ARG A 246 -9.86 -2.73 -11.14
N ARG A 247 -10.62 -3.70 -10.65
CA ARG A 247 -12.02 -3.53 -10.21
C ARG A 247 -12.12 -2.51 -9.05
N THR A 248 -11.17 -2.56 -8.12
CA THR A 248 -11.09 -1.63 -6.99
C THR A 248 -10.90 -0.18 -7.46
N ALA A 249 -9.97 0.06 -8.40
CA ALA A 249 -9.76 1.37 -9.00
C ALA A 249 -11.01 1.85 -9.78
N LEU A 250 -11.66 0.97 -10.55
CA LEU A 250 -12.92 1.28 -11.24
C LEU A 250 -14.01 1.73 -10.27
N VAL A 251 -14.16 1.05 -9.13
CA VAL A 251 -15.16 1.42 -8.11
C VAL A 251 -14.86 2.79 -7.52
N HIS A 252 -13.59 3.13 -7.28
CA HIS A 252 -13.21 4.46 -6.80
C HIS A 252 -13.61 5.56 -7.77
N VAL A 253 -13.35 5.37 -9.08
CA VAL A 253 -13.81 6.30 -10.14
C VAL A 253 -15.33 6.39 -10.16
N ALA A 254 -16.02 5.24 -10.21
CA ALA A 254 -17.47 5.17 -10.29
C ALA A 254 -18.15 5.86 -9.10
N PHE A 255 -17.64 5.67 -7.89
CA PHE A 255 -18.13 6.32 -6.67
C PHE A 255 -18.06 7.84 -6.78
N ASN A 256 -16.90 8.39 -7.13
CA ASN A 256 -16.71 9.84 -7.20
C ASN A 256 -17.48 10.47 -8.37
N VAL A 257 -17.50 9.83 -9.54
CA VAL A 257 -18.25 10.32 -10.70
C VAL A 257 -19.76 10.29 -10.43
N THR A 258 -20.29 9.13 -9.97
CA THR A 258 -21.72 8.99 -9.70
C THR A 258 -22.16 9.91 -8.56
N GLY A 259 -21.39 10.01 -7.48
CA GLY A 259 -21.64 10.93 -6.39
C GLY A 259 -21.71 12.39 -6.86
N THR A 260 -20.73 12.81 -7.68
CA THR A 260 -20.71 14.17 -8.24
C THR A 260 -21.90 14.42 -9.16
N VAL A 261 -22.25 13.47 -10.03
CA VAL A 261 -23.43 13.60 -10.90
C VAL A 261 -24.71 13.75 -10.07
N LEU A 262 -24.89 12.93 -9.04
CA LEU A 262 -26.04 13.04 -8.14
C LEU A 262 -26.08 14.40 -7.42
N ALA A 263 -24.94 14.89 -6.93
CA ALA A 263 -24.85 16.21 -6.30
C ALA A 263 -25.19 17.34 -7.29
N LEU A 264 -24.77 17.24 -8.56
CA LEU A 264 -25.10 18.21 -9.60
C LEU A 264 -26.59 18.21 -9.95
N LEU A 265 -27.26 17.06 -9.94
CA LEU A 265 -28.71 16.97 -10.18
C LEU A 265 -29.52 17.72 -9.11
N ILE A 266 -29.04 17.74 -7.89
CA ILE A 266 -29.68 18.46 -6.76
C ILE A 266 -28.82 19.62 -6.28
N PHE A 267 -28.02 20.25 -7.16
CA PHE A 267 -26.96 21.18 -6.76
C PHE A 267 -27.47 22.35 -5.88
N LYS A 268 -28.52 23.06 -6.30
CA LYS A 268 -29.07 24.17 -5.51
C LYS A 268 -29.62 23.70 -4.14
N PRO A 269 -30.51 22.68 -4.06
CA PRO A 269 -30.96 22.14 -2.78
C PRO A 269 -29.80 21.66 -1.91
N PHE A 270 -28.74 21.09 -2.51
CA PHE A 270 -27.57 20.62 -1.77
C PHE A 270 -26.78 21.79 -1.15
N LEU A 271 -26.58 22.90 -1.88
CA LEU A 271 -25.95 24.09 -1.30
C LEU A 271 -26.82 24.72 -0.19
N GLN A 272 -28.13 24.79 -0.38
CA GLN A 272 -29.05 25.27 0.66
C GLN A 272 -29.01 24.42 1.94
N LEU A 273 -28.81 23.10 1.82
CA LEU A 273 -28.60 22.23 2.98
C LEU A 273 -27.32 22.62 3.72
N ILE A 274 -26.24 22.90 3.00
CA ILE A 274 -24.98 23.34 3.63
C ILE A 274 -25.16 24.70 4.31
N ASP A 275 -25.85 25.64 3.65
CA ASP A 275 -26.15 26.96 4.20
C ASP A 275 -27.03 26.88 5.46
N PHE A 276 -27.87 25.86 5.56
CA PHE A 276 -28.66 25.59 6.77
C PHE A 276 -27.83 25.00 7.92
N ILE A 277 -26.86 24.12 7.60
CA ILE A 277 -26.02 23.46 8.61
C ILE A 277 -24.96 24.41 9.17
N VAL A 278 -24.36 25.25 8.32
CA VAL A 278 -23.24 26.13 8.72
C VAL A 278 -23.81 27.47 9.23
N PRO A 279 -23.42 27.91 10.44
CA PRO A 279 -23.78 29.23 10.94
C PRO A 279 -23.20 30.35 10.05
N LEU A 280 -23.93 31.48 9.97
CA LEU A 280 -23.60 32.63 9.13
C LEU A 280 -23.83 32.35 7.63
N LYS A 281 -23.77 33.39 6.82
CA LYS A 281 -23.94 33.28 5.36
C LYS A 281 -22.61 32.88 4.70
N PRO A 282 -22.66 32.27 3.49
CA PRO A 282 -21.44 31.97 2.73
C PRO A 282 -20.55 33.20 2.49
N SER A 283 -21.12 34.39 2.35
CA SER A 283 -20.36 35.65 2.22
C SER A 283 -19.54 36.04 3.45
N GLU A 284 -19.87 35.49 4.62
CA GLU A 284 -19.21 35.80 5.89
C GLU A 284 -18.28 34.67 6.35
N ASN A 285 -18.57 33.42 5.96
CA ASN A 285 -17.84 32.23 6.38
C ASN A 285 -17.70 31.17 5.28
N ILE A 286 -17.22 31.58 4.11
CA ILE A 286 -17.16 30.72 2.92
C ILE A 286 -16.26 29.50 3.13
N THR A 287 -15.19 29.63 3.90
CA THR A 287 -14.23 28.51 4.10
C THR A 287 -14.86 27.36 4.87
N THR A 288 -15.67 27.66 5.88
CA THR A 288 -16.41 26.64 6.63
C THR A 288 -17.49 25.99 5.76
N HIS A 289 -18.19 26.77 4.92
CA HIS A 289 -19.17 26.23 3.97
C HIS A 289 -18.53 25.24 3.00
N ILE A 290 -17.35 25.56 2.44
CA ILE A 290 -16.62 24.68 1.53
C ILE A 290 -16.17 23.40 2.25
N ALA A 291 -15.61 23.50 3.48
CA ALA A 291 -15.20 22.35 4.26
C ALA A 291 -16.39 21.44 4.65
N MET A 292 -17.52 22.05 5.02
CA MET A 292 -18.76 21.34 5.35
C MET A 292 -19.34 20.66 4.10
N LEU A 293 -19.39 21.35 2.95
CA LEU A 293 -19.84 20.76 1.68
C LEU A 293 -19.02 19.51 1.35
N HIS A 294 -17.70 19.60 1.44
CA HIS A 294 -16.82 18.46 1.16
C HIS A 294 -17.12 17.27 2.10
N THR A 295 -17.35 17.55 3.39
CA THR A 295 -17.67 16.53 4.39
C THR A 295 -19.05 15.91 4.17
N VAL A 296 -20.09 16.74 4.02
CA VAL A 296 -21.47 16.27 3.84
C VAL A 296 -21.60 15.48 2.52
N PHE A 297 -20.95 15.93 1.45
CA PHE A 297 -20.91 15.21 0.17
C PHE A 297 -20.36 13.78 0.36
N ASN A 298 -19.18 13.63 0.97
CA ASN A 298 -18.56 12.34 1.12
C ASN A 298 -19.31 11.42 2.10
N ILE A 299 -19.88 11.99 3.17
CA ILE A 299 -20.73 11.23 4.11
C ILE A 299 -22.00 10.75 3.41
N CYS A 300 -22.73 11.64 2.72
CA CYS A 300 -23.96 11.28 2.02
C CYS A 300 -23.72 10.25 0.92
N ALA A 301 -22.66 10.42 0.12
CA ALA A 301 -22.27 9.44 -0.88
C ALA A 301 -21.95 8.08 -0.24
N THR A 302 -21.14 8.07 0.84
CA THR A 302 -20.82 6.82 1.55
C THR A 302 -22.07 6.15 2.12
N LEU A 303 -22.96 6.88 2.78
CA LEU A 303 -24.21 6.33 3.34
C LEU A 303 -25.12 5.76 2.24
N LEU A 304 -25.17 6.43 1.08
CA LEU A 304 -25.95 5.95 -0.06
C LEU A 304 -25.38 4.65 -0.62
N PHE A 305 -24.06 4.55 -0.80
CA PHE A 305 -23.45 3.42 -1.51
C PHE A 305 -23.06 2.24 -0.60
N ILE A 306 -22.86 2.44 0.72
CA ILE A 306 -22.42 1.39 1.63
C ILE A 306 -23.38 0.19 1.69
N SER A 307 -24.69 0.46 1.52
CA SER A 307 -25.71 -0.59 1.50
C SER A 307 -25.61 -1.49 0.24
N PHE A 308 -24.99 -0.98 -0.83
CA PHE A 308 -24.89 -1.61 -2.14
C PHE A 308 -23.50 -2.16 -2.46
N VAL A 309 -22.60 -2.31 -1.48
CA VAL A 309 -21.21 -2.78 -1.69
C VAL A 309 -21.17 -4.08 -2.50
N ASN A 310 -22.01 -5.07 -2.17
CA ASN A 310 -22.06 -6.35 -2.90
C ASN A 310 -22.52 -6.17 -4.35
N GLN A 311 -23.53 -5.32 -4.58
CA GLN A 311 -24.04 -5.02 -5.93
C GLN A 311 -22.98 -4.29 -6.76
N ILE A 312 -22.28 -3.34 -6.15
CA ILE A 312 -21.16 -2.59 -6.78
C ILE A 312 -20.06 -3.58 -7.17
N ALA A 313 -19.69 -4.50 -6.29
CA ALA A 313 -18.71 -5.54 -6.58
C ALA A 313 -19.16 -6.44 -7.74
N ILE A 314 -20.43 -6.86 -7.79
CA ILE A 314 -21.00 -7.65 -8.90
C ILE A 314 -20.91 -6.85 -10.22
N ILE A 315 -21.25 -5.56 -10.20
CA ILE A 315 -21.16 -4.69 -11.38
C ILE A 315 -19.71 -4.59 -11.84
N ALA A 316 -18.77 -4.34 -10.90
CA ALA A 316 -17.34 -4.24 -11.22
C ALA A 316 -16.82 -5.55 -11.86
N ARG A 317 -17.24 -6.73 -11.35
CA ARG A 317 -16.90 -8.03 -11.95
C ARG A 317 -17.51 -8.24 -13.34
N LYS A 318 -18.66 -7.65 -13.63
CA LYS A 318 -19.27 -7.70 -14.98
C LYS A 318 -18.58 -6.77 -15.97
N VAL A 319 -18.10 -5.60 -15.50
CA VAL A 319 -17.40 -4.61 -16.35
C VAL A 319 -15.98 -5.07 -16.68
N ILE A 320 -15.23 -5.47 -15.65
CA ILE A 320 -13.88 -6.03 -15.82
C ILE A 320 -13.98 -7.54 -15.60
N LYS A 321 -14.01 -8.27 -16.72
CA LYS A 321 -14.06 -9.74 -16.73
C LYS A 321 -12.64 -10.31 -16.62
N GLU A 322 -12.52 -11.47 -16.03
CA GLU A 322 -11.29 -12.27 -16.11
C GLU A 322 -11.16 -12.85 -17.51
N THR A 323 -10.02 -12.65 -18.14
CA THR A 323 -9.69 -13.31 -19.41
C THR A 323 -9.10 -14.70 -19.14
N SER A 324 -9.21 -15.62 -20.11
CA SER A 324 -8.65 -16.97 -19.98
C SER A 324 -7.11 -16.97 -19.84
N GLU A 325 -6.43 -15.95 -20.37
CA GLU A 325 -4.99 -15.73 -20.21
C GLU A 325 -4.61 -15.23 -18.81
N GLU A 326 -5.52 -14.57 -18.09
CA GLU A 326 -5.34 -14.14 -16.69
C GLU A 326 -5.62 -15.27 -15.67
N LYS A 327 -6.07 -16.45 -16.14
CA LYS A 327 -6.11 -17.68 -15.35
C LYS A 327 -4.78 -18.42 -15.33
N ASP A 328 -3.89 -18.17 -16.31
CA ASP A 328 -2.46 -18.49 -16.23
C ASP A 328 -1.80 -17.32 -15.51
N GLU A 329 -1.69 -17.48 -14.20
CA GLU A 329 -1.28 -16.45 -13.24
C GLU A 329 0.18 -16.03 -13.45
N HIS A 330 0.42 -15.04 -14.32
CA HIS A 330 1.67 -14.29 -14.27
C HIS A 330 1.64 -13.34 -13.07
N TYR A 331 2.65 -13.45 -12.22
CA TYR A 331 2.75 -12.61 -11.02
C TYR A 331 3.13 -11.17 -11.37
N HIS A 332 2.34 -10.21 -10.91
CA HIS A 332 2.59 -8.79 -11.13
C HIS A 332 2.42 -7.96 -9.86
N LEU A 333 3.39 -7.08 -9.60
CA LEU A 333 3.27 -6.06 -8.56
C LEU A 333 2.70 -4.75 -9.14
N PRO A 334 1.92 -3.99 -8.33
CA PRO A 334 1.42 -2.68 -8.74
C PRO A 334 2.55 -1.72 -9.10
N ALA A 335 2.30 -0.82 -10.06
CA ALA A 335 3.29 0.16 -10.47
C ALA A 335 3.65 1.13 -9.33
N ILE A 336 4.94 1.38 -9.14
CA ILE A 336 5.42 2.45 -8.26
C ILE A 336 5.18 3.77 -8.96
N LEU A 337 4.42 4.67 -8.32
CA LEU A 337 4.18 6.01 -8.83
C LEU A 337 5.37 6.92 -8.42
N PRO A 338 6.17 7.45 -9.39
CA PRO A 338 7.39 8.22 -9.07
C PRO A 338 7.13 9.48 -8.24
N HIS A 339 5.91 10.03 -8.31
CA HIS A 339 5.48 11.22 -7.60
C HIS A 339 4.52 10.91 -6.44
N SER A 340 4.36 9.62 -6.07
CA SER A 340 3.48 9.25 -4.96
C SER A 340 4.09 9.71 -3.63
N ARG A 341 3.21 10.16 -2.72
CA ARG A 341 3.56 10.53 -1.34
C ARG A 341 3.69 9.31 -0.43
N ILE A 342 3.83 8.12 -1.03
CA ILE A 342 3.95 6.86 -0.28
C ILE A 342 5.32 6.83 0.39
N SER A 343 5.33 6.60 1.70
CA SER A 343 6.56 6.46 2.46
C SER A 343 7.25 5.13 2.14
N ALA A 344 8.57 5.09 2.29
CA ALA A 344 9.36 3.87 2.15
C ALA A 344 8.84 2.73 3.06
N ASP A 345 8.38 3.07 4.28
CA ASP A 345 7.80 2.11 5.23
C ASP A 345 6.57 1.39 4.69
N LEU A 346 5.73 2.08 3.90
CA LEU A 346 4.52 1.47 3.31
C LEU A 346 4.86 0.52 2.17
N TYR A 347 5.86 0.84 1.36
CA TYR A 347 6.38 -0.08 0.36
C TYR A 347 7.04 -1.30 1.00
N SER A 348 7.78 -1.10 2.11
CA SER A 348 8.33 -2.22 2.90
C SER A 348 7.26 -3.16 3.38
N TYR A 349 6.16 -2.63 3.93
CA TYR A 349 5.04 -3.46 4.39
C TYR A 349 4.36 -4.24 3.25
N GLN A 350 4.18 -3.60 2.09
CA GLN A 350 3.66 -4.27 0.91
C GLN A 350 4.53 -5.45 0.51
N ILE A 351 5.85 -5.25 0.43
CA ILE A 351 6.80 -6.31 0.07
C ILE A 351 6.87 -7.41 1.12
N GLN A 352 6.85 -7.08 2.42
CA GLN A 352 6.79 -8.09 3.50
C GLN A 352 5.57 -9.00 3.34
N THR A 353 4.45 -8.46 2.87
CA THR A 353 3.25 -9.26 2.59
C THR A 353 3.46 -10.19 1.40
N GLU A 354 4.10 -9.71 0.33
CA GLU A 354 4.39 -10.56 -0.84
C GLU A 354 5.42 -11.65 -0.48
N ILE A 355 6.42 -11.33 0.33
CA ILE A 355 7.37 -12.31 0.89
C ILE A 355 6.64 -13.38 1.73
N THR A 356 5.64 -12.97 2.53
CA THR A 356 4.80 -13.91 3.29
C THR A 356 4.01 -14.86 2.37
N LYS A 357 3.52 -14.38 1.23
CA LYS A 357 2.87 -15.23 0.24
C LYS A 357 3.86 -16.19 -0.42
N MET A 358 5.01 -15.67 -0.83
CA MET A 358 6.08 -16.47 -1.42
C MET A 358 6.48 -17.60 -0.46
N SER A 359 6.63 -17.30 0.84
CA SER A 359 6.94 -18.31 1.87
C SER A 359 5.83 -19.36 2.02
N ALA A 360 4.55 -18.96 1.90
CA ALA A 360 3.44 -19.90 1.93
C ALA A 360 3.47 -20.88 0.74
N LYS A 361 3.90 -20.40 -0.46
CA LYS A 361 4.07 -21.27 -1.63
C LYS A 361 5.25 -22.24 -1.45
N VAL A 362 6.34 -21.80 -0.86
CA VAL A 362 7.45 -22.71 -0.50
C VAL A 362 7.00 -23.74 0.54
N MET A 363 6.16 -23.35 1.52
CA MET A 363 5.59 -24.31 2.48
C MET A 363 4.73 -25.37 1.79
N GLU A 364 3.90 -24.97 0.81
CA GLU A 364 3.10 -25.87 -0.01
C GLU A 364 3.98 -26.89 -0.78
N MET A 365 5.18 -26.47 -1.25
CA MET A 365 6.14 -27.39 -1.85
C MET A 365 6.66 -28.43 -0.85
N PHE A 366 6.96 -28.06 0.39
CA PHE A 366 7.34 -29.00 1.44
C PHE A 366 6.20 -29.99 1.75
N ASP A 367 4.97 -29.51 1.81
CA ASP A 367 3.80 -30.38 2.02
C ASP A 367 3.65 -31.39 0.89
N SER A 368 3.88 -31.01 -0.37
CA SER A 368 3.91 -31.90 -1.53
C SER A 368 5.01 -32.96 -1.44
N VAL A 369 6.21 -32.57 -0.97
CA VAL A 369 7.30 -33.52 -0.70
C VAL A 369 6.88 -34.56 0.36
N CYS A 370 6.30 -34.12 1.48
CA CYS A 370 5.83 -35.02 2.54
C CYS A 370 4.70 -35.94 2.04
N ASN A 371 3.74 -35.40 1.28
CA ASN A 371 2.62 -36.16 0.71
C ASN A 371 3.08 -37.29 -0.20
N SER A 372 4.17 -37.08 -0.96
CA SER A 372 4.69 -38.08 -1.87
C SER A 372 5.25 -39.33 -1.17
N PHE A 373 5.73 -39.19 0.06
CA PHE A 373 6.12 -40.35 0.87
C PHE A 373 4.92 -41.14 1.40
N VAL A 374 3.83 -40.45 1.74
CA VAL A 374 2.61 -41.06 2.27
C VAL A 374 1.77 -41.69 1.15
N ASN A 375 1.72 -41.02 -0.01
CA ASN A 375 0.92 -41.41 -1.16
C ASN A 375 1.77 -41.52 -2.43
N PRO A 376 2.59 -42.56 -2.59
CA PRO A 376 3.52 -42.71 -3.74
C PRO A 376 2.85 -42.65 -5.10
N GLN A 377 1.57 -43.04 -5.19
CA GLN A 377 0.77 -43.00 -6.43
C GLN A 377 0.51 -41.58 -6.95
N LYS A 378 0.61 -40.57 -6.09
CA LYS A 378 0.43 -39.15 -6.44
C LYS A 378 1.75 -38.42 -6.67
N ALA A 379 2.88 -39.10 -6.54
CA ALA A 379 4.20 -38.47 -6.64
C ALA A 379 4.45 -37.77 -7.98
N ASP A 380 3.83 -38.20 -9.07
CA ASP A 380 3.90 -37.53 -10.36
C ASP A 380 3.12 -36.20 -10.37
N GLU A 381 1.88 -36.21 -9.83
CA GLU A 381 1.05 -35.02 -9.71
C GLU A 381 1.71 -33.98 -8.77
N GLU A 382 2.21 -34.44 -7.62
CA GLU A 382 2.91 -33.57 -6.66
C GLU A 382 4.19 -32.97 -7.26
N ASN A 383 4.94 -33.74 -8.04
CA ASN A 383 6.15 -33.22 -8.70
C ASN A 383 5.81 -32.16 -9.78
N ASP A 384 4.73 -32.33 -10.54
CA ASP A 384 4.30 -31.33 -11.51
C ASP A 384 3.74 -30.08 -10.82
N HIS A 385 3.06 -30.25 -9.69
CA HIS A 385 2.61 -29.15 -8.84
C HIS A 385 3.78 -28.35 -8.25
N VAL A 386 4.80 -29.02 -7.72
CA VAL A 386 6.01 -28.37 -7.20
C VAL A 386 6.75 -27.60 -8.28
N LYS A 387 6.86 -28.12 -9.51
CA LYS A 387 7.44 -27.38 -10.63
C LYS A 387 6.64 -26.14 -11.01
N TYR A 388 5.32 -26.22 -10.97
CA TYR A 388 4.46 -25.06 -11.19
C TYR A 388 4.71 -23.99 -10.11
N LEU A 389 4.79 -24.38 -8.85
CA LEU A 389 5.06 -23.46 -7.74
C LEU A 389 6.45 -22.82 -7.84
N GLU A 390 7.47 -23.57 -8.25
CA GLU A 390 8.83 -23.07 -8.44
C GLU A 390 8.85 -21.99 -9.52
N ASN A 391 8.31 -22.24 -10.72
CA ASN A 391 8.20 -21.23 -11.76
C ASN A 391 7.44 -19.96 -11.30
N TYR A 392 6.37 -20.12 -10.51
CA TYR A 392 5.63 -19.01 -9.95
C TYR A 392 6.43 -18.21 -8.92
N ILE A 393 7.24 -18.88 -8.09
CA ILE A 393 8.14 -18.27 -7.11
C ILE A 393 9.26 -17.49 -7.82
N ASP A 394 9.78 -17.98 -8.93
CA ASP A 394 10.76 -17.28 -9.78
C ASP A 394 10.19 -15.97 -10.33
N GLU A 395 8.95 -16.01 -10.83
CA GLU A 395 8.27 -14.79 -11.27
C GLU A 395 8.08 -13.79 -10.11
N MET A 396 7.73 -14.29 -8.93
CA MET A 396 7.62 -13.46 -7.72
C MET A 396 8.95 -12.84 -7.35
N ASN A 397 10.05 -13.61 -7.34
CA ASN A 397 11.39 -13.12 -7.04
C ASN A 397 11.80 -12.00 -8.01
N GLY A 398 11.63 -12.21 -9.32
CA GLY A 398 11.93 -11.21 -10.33
C GLY A 398 11.16 -9.91 -10.13
N ALA A 399 9.84 -9.99 -9.90
CA ALA A 399 8.98 -8.84 -9.71
C ALA A 399 9.28 -8.09 -8.40
N ILE A 400 9.50 -8.80 -7.29
CA ILE A 400 9.85 -8.22 -5.98
C ILE A 400 11.21 -7.53 -6.05
N THR A 401 12.19 -8.15 -6.69
CA THR A 401 13.54 -7.61 -6.89
C THR A 401 13.49 -6.30 -7.66
N GLU A 402 12.78 -6.26 -8.79
CA GLU A 402 12.62 -5.04 -9.59
C GLU A 402 11.91 -3.94 -8.79
N PHE A 403 10.89 -4.29 -8.02
CA PHE A 403 10.15 -3.36 -7.18
C PHE A 403 11.04 -2.77 -6.07
N LEU A 404 11.78 -3.60 -5.33
CA LEU A 404 12.70 -3.15 -4.27
C LEU A 404 13.81 -2.24 -4.81
N GLN A 405 14.37 -2.54 -6.00
CA GLN A 405 15.34 -1.69 -6.66
C GLN A 405 14.77 -0.30 -7.00
N LYS A 406 13.52 -0.23 -7.44
CA LYS A 406 12.81 1.03 -7.69
C LYS A 406 12.57 1.79 -6.39
N CYS A 407 12.15 1.10 -5.31
CA CYS A 407 11.97 1.70 -3.99
C CYS A 407 13.26 2.29 -3.43
N ALA A 408 14.40 1.61 -3.57
CA ALA A 408 15.70 2.10 -3.12
C ALA A 408 16.16 3.38 -3.84
N ARG A 409 15.63 3.64 -5.05
CA ARG A 409 15.91 4.86 -5.85
C ARG A 409 14.96 6.02 -5.56
N LEU A 410 13.93 5.83 -4.72
CA LEU A 410 13.00 6.91 -4.40
C LEU A 410 13.72 8.07 -3.71
N PRO A 411 13.39 9.34 -4.07
CA PRO A 411 14.05 10.53 -3.51
C PRO A 411 13.86 10.66 -1.98
N ASN A 412 12.78 10.11 -1.43
CA ASN A 412 12.44 10.14 -0.02
C ASN A 412 12.99 8.94 0.78
N ALA A 413 13.61 7.95 0.12
CA ALA A 413 14.24 6.81 0.79
C ALA A 413 15.54 7.25 1.49
N ASN A 414 15.59 7.13 2.80
CA ASN A 414 16.77 7.40 3.61
C ASN A 414 17.74 6.21 3.65
N HIS A 415 18.86 6.32 4.36
CA HIS A 415 19.87 5.26 4.44
C HIS A 415 19.30 3.97 5.09
N ASN A 416 18.51 4.10 6.15
CA ASN A 416 17.92 2.96 6.85
C ASN A 416 16.89 2.25 5.96
N ASP A 417 16.08 3.00 5.20
CA ASP A 417 15.12 2.44 4.26
C ASP A 417 15.82 1.58 3.21
N ARG A 418 16.92 2.10 2.63
CA ARG A 418 17.70 1.37 1.64
C ARG A 418 18.34 0.10 2.20
N GLN A 419 18.82 0.16 3.44
CA GLN A 419 19.36 -1.01 4.13
C GLN A 419 18.25 -2.05 4.36
N HIS A 420 17.07 -1.62 4.77
CA HIS A 420 15.93 -2.51 4.95
C HIS A 420 15.47 -3.15 3.64
N PHE A 421 15.39 -2.38 2.53
CA PHE A 421 15.11 -2.94 1.21
C PHE A 421 16.14 -3.96 0.76
N SER A 422 17.43 -3.73 1.09
CA SER A 422 18.49 -4.70 0.83
C SER A 422 18.31 -5.99 1.64
N SER A 423 17.91 -5.90 2.91
CA SER A 423 17.60 -7.10 3.71
C SER A 423 16.42 -7.88 3.13
N LEU A 424 15.34 -7.19 2.72
CA LEU A 424 14.19 -7.84 2.08
C LEU A 424 14.56 -8.52 0.74
N LEU A 425 15.46 -7.90 -0.04
CA LEU A 425 15.99 -8.52 -1.26
C LEU A 425 16.70 -9.85 -0.94
N HIS A 426 17.58 -9.86 0.07
CA HIS A 426 18.27 -11.08 0.48
C HIS A 426 17.31 -12.16 1.00
N VAL A 427 16.24 -11.76 1.70
CA VAL A 427 15.18 -12.71 2.11
C VAL A 427 14.51 -13.33 0.90
N THR A 428 14.17 -12.52 -0.11
CA THR A 428 13.50 -12.99 -1.33
C THR A 428 14.38 -13.95 -2.13
N ASP A 429 15.67 -13.60 -2.32
CA ASP A 429 16.64 -14.46 -2.99
C ASP A 429 16.82 -15.81 -2.25
N ASN A 430 16.87 -15.80 -0.92
CA ASN A 430 16.97 -17.03 -0.15
C ASN A 430 15.69 -17.88 -0.17
N LEU A 431 14.51 -17.28 -0.33
CA LEU A 431 13.26 -18.02 -0.52
C LEU A 431 13.21 -18.71 -1.89
N GLU A 432 13.71 -18.07 -2.92
CA GLU A 432 13.86 -18.67 -4.26
C GLU A 432 14.85 -19.83 -4.20
N ASN A 433 16.06 -19.64 -3.64
CA ASN A 433 17.02 -20.73 -3.44
C ASN A 433 16.43 -21.93 -2.65
N LEU A 434 15.57 -21.65 -1.64
CA LEU A 434 14.87 -22.69 -0.89
C LEU A 434 13.83 -23.41 -1.77
N SER A 435 13.16 -22.69 -2.66
CA SER A 435 12.25 -23.24 -3.66
C SER A 435 12.98 -24.21 -4.59
N ASP A 436 14.11 -23.81 -5.15
CA ASP A 436 14.96 -24.60 -6.02
C ASP A 436 15.44 -25.90 -5.38
N GLU A 437 15.96 -25.81 -4.14
CA GLU A 437 16.42 -27.00 -3.41
C GLU A 437 15.24 -27.92 -3.07
N THR A 438 14.05 -27.37 -2.77
CA THR A 438 12.84 -28.15 -2.49
C THR A 438 12.32 -28.83 -3.77
N CYS A 439 12.32 -28.14 -4.93
CA CYS A 439 11.97 -28.71 -6.23
C CYS A 439 12.95 -29.83 -6.61
N SER A 440 14.24 -29.59 -6.44
CA SER A 440 15.29 -30.58 -6.65
C SER A 440 15.13 -31.81 -5.73
N LEU A 441 14.78 -31.60 -4.46
CA LEU A 441 14.45 -32.66 -3.51
C LEU A 441 13.23 -33.47 -3.97
N MET A 442 12.15 -32.81 -4.37
CA MET A 442 10.92 -33.45 -4.87
C MET A 442 11.21 -34.38 -6.05
N HIS A 443 12.04 -33.93 -6.99
CA HIS A 443 12.44 -34.77 -8.12
C HIS A 443 13.17 -36.05 -7.69
N THR A 444 14.01 -35.99 -6.64
CA THR A 444 14.72 -37.16 -6.11
C THR A 444 13.77 -38.06 -5.31
N VAL A 445 12.88 -37.45 -4.52
CA VAL A 445 11.83 -38.17 -3.76
C VAL A 445 10.91 -38.93 -4.73
N ARG A 446 10.43 -38.28 -5.78
CA ARG A 446 9.62 -38.93 -6.82
C ARG A 446 10.30 -40.17 -7.35
N LYS A 447 11.56 -40.11 -7.76
CA LYS A 447 12.34 -41.26 -8.23
C LYS A 447 12.42 -42.38 -7.20
N TYR A 448 12.58 -42.00 -5.93
CA TYR A 448 12.72 -42.95 -4.83
C TYR A 448 11.40 -43.67 -4.52
N VAL A 449 10.27 -42.94 -4.47
CA VAL A 449 8.98 -43.52 -4.08
C VAL A 449 8.28 -44.25 -5.23
N THR A 450 8.60 -43.96 -6.49
CA THR A 450 8.08 -44.66 -7.67
C THR A 450 8.87 -45.91 -8.04
N ASP A 451 9.99 -46.19 -7.37
CA ASP A 451 10.74 -47.44 -7.54
C ASP A 451 9.91 -48.62 -7.03
N THR A 452 9.94 -49.74 -7.74
CA THR A 452 9.15 -50.94 -7.45
C THR A 452 9.49 -51.59 -6.08
N GLU A 453 10.64 -51.25 -5.51
CA GLU A 453 11.09 -51.77 -4.19
C GLU A 453 10.73 -50.82 -3.03
N TYR A 454 10.10 -49.65 -3.30
CA TYR A 454 9.72 -48.72 -2.25
C TYR A 454 8.71 -49.31 -1.28
N LYS A 455 9.00 -49.19 0.04
CA LYS A 455 8.09 -49.55 1.13
C LYS A 455 7.88 -48.33 2.01
N THR A 456 6.66 -47.86 2.11
CA THR A 456 6.27 -46.69 2.94
C THR A 456 6.68 -46.84 4.38
N ASP A 457 6.54 -48.05 4.96
CA ASP A 457 6.91 -48.37 6.36
C ASP A 457 8.40 -48.75 6.53
N SER A 458 9.25 -48.45 5.55
CA SER A 458 10.68 -48.74 5.71
C SER A 458 11.33 -47.75 6.69
N LYS A 459 12.31 -48.24 7.46
CA LYS A 459 13.10 -47.36 8.35
C LYS A 459 13.74 -46.18 7.61
N ARG A 460 14.16 -46.39 6.36
CA ARG A 460 14.74 -45.34 5.50
C ARG A 460 13.72 -44.24 5.19
N SER A 461 12.49 -44.62 4.86
CA SER A 461 11.43 -43.68 4.56
C SER A 461 11.12 -42.81 5.77
N HIS A 462 11.01 -43.39 6.96
CA HIS A 462 10.79 -42.63 8.18
C HIS A 462 11.97 -41.70 8.51
N GLU A 463 13.21 -42.17 8.40
CA GLU A 463 14.41 -41.34 8.61
C GLU A 463 14.43 -40.10 7.73
N ILE A 464 14.05 -40.21 6.44
CA ILE A 464 13.99 -39.08 5.51
C ILE A 464 12.79 -38.18 5.81
N MET A 465 11.60 -38.74 6.06
CA MET A 465 10.40 -37.99 6.41
C MET A 465 10.62 -37.13 7.66
N ASP A 466 11.16 -37.71 8.74
CA ASP A 466 11.46 -36.99 9.97
C ASP A 466 12.47 -35.86 9.74
N TYR A 467 13.40 -36.07 8.80
CA TYR A 467 14.40 -35.07 8.48
C TYR A 467 13.81 -33.92 7.67
N VAL A 468 13.00 -34.20 6.66
CA VAL A 468 12.24 -33.17 5.90
C VAL A 468 11.35 -32.38 6.85
N GLU A 469 10.58 -33.07 7.70
CA GLU A 469 9.68 -32.44 8.67
C GLU A 469 10.42 -31.52 9.64
N SER A 470 11.63 -31.87 10.05
CA SER A 470 12.45 -30.99 10.91
C SER A 470 12.83 -29.67 10.25
N VAL A 471 13.11 -29.66 8.94
CA VAL A 471 13.39 -28.45 8.15
C VAL A 471 12.09 -27.68 7.89
N ARG A 472 10.98 -28.38 7.59
CA ARG A 472 9.65 -27.78 7.39
C ARG A 472 9.19 -27.01 8.64
N ILE A 473 9.30 -27.62 9.82
CA ILE A 473 8.95 -26.98 11.11
C ILE A 473 9.86 -25.77 11.38
N PHE A 474 11.14 -25.88 11.07
CA PHE A 474 12.07 -24.75 11.20
C PHE A 474 11.66 -23.57 10.31
N PHE A 475 11.31 -23.85 9.06
CA PHE A 475 10.82 -22.84 8.14
C PHE A 475 9.48 -22.23 8.60
N GLU A 476 8.53 -23.03 9.10
CA GLU A 476 7.26 -22.57 9.65
C GLU A 476 7.47 -21.57 10.80
N GLN A 477 8.44 -21.84 11.70
CA GLN A 477 8.79 -20.91 12.77
C GLN A 477 9.31 -19.57 12.24
N ILE A 478 10.12 -19.60 11.16
CA ILE A 478 10.68 -18.37 10.57
C ILE A 478 9.62 -17.56 9.85
N CYS A 479 8.63 -18.19 9.23
CA CYS A 479 7.54 -17.48 8.54
C CYS A 479 6.81 -16.48 9.44
N VAL A 480 6.75 -16.70 10.75
CA VAL A 480 6.18 -15.76 11.71
C VAL A 480 6.98 -14.46 11.79
N TYR A 481 8.29 -14.50 11.57
CA TYR A 481 9.17 -13.35 11.71
C TYR A 481 9.14 -12.38 10.51
N PHE A 482 8.57 -12.77 9.38
CA PHE A 482 8.44 -11.86 8.22
C PHE A 482 7.65 -10.60 8.52
N THR A 483 6.70 -10.68 9.46
CA THR A 483 5.83 -9.56 9.82
C THR A 483 6.27 -8.82 11.09
N ILE A 484 6.93 -9.50 12.01
CA ILE A 484 7.28 -8.95 13.34
C ILE A 484 8.77 -8.70 13.54
N GLY A 485 9.61 -9.23 12.62
CA GLY A 485 11.07 -9.27 12.77
C GLY A 485 11.52 -10.34 13.75
N SER A 486 12.81 -10.63 13.78
CA SER A 486 13.43 -11.60 14.71
C SER A 486 14.18 -10.90 15.84
N SER A 487 14.05 -11.43 17.07
CA SER A 487 14.86 -11.02 18.23
C SER A 487 16.22 -11.73 18.25
N ALA A 488 17.17 -11.22 19.03
CA ALA A 488 18.47 -11.88 19.22
C ALA A 488 18.33 -13.29 19.83
N GLU A 489 17.34 -13.51 20.70
CA GLU A 489 17.08 -14.80 21.34
C GLU A 489 16.52 -15.82 20.33
N GLU A 490 15.64 -15.37 19.42
CA GLU A 490 15.08 -16.22 18.35
C GLU A 490 16.15 -16.61 17.33
N ARG A 491 17.09 -15.74 17.01
CA ARG A 491 18.24 -16.07 16.14
C ARG A 491 19.15 -17.11 16.77
N LEU A 492 19.44 -17.01 18.07
CA LEU A 492 20.22 -18.03 18.81
C LEU A 492 19.48 -19.38 18.86
N SER A 493 18.16 -19.36 19.02
CA SER A 493 17.34 -20.58 18.94
C SER A 493 17.40 -21.20 17.55
N GLY A 494 17.34 -20.39 16.48
CA GLY A 494 17.46 -20.86 15.11
C GLY A 494 18.83 -21.48 14.81
N GLU A 495 19.92 -20.91 15.33
CA GLU A 495 21.25 -21.49 15.22
C GLU A 495 21.32 -22.88 15.89
N ALA A 496 20.68 -23.07 17.04
CA ALA A 496 20.63 -24.37 17.72
C ALA A 496 19.84 -25.41 16.91
N ILE A 497 18.79 -24.99 16.18
CA ILE A 497 18.01 -25.87 15.29
C ILE A 497 18.85 -26.27 14.08
N GLU A 498 19.55 -25.33 13.45
CA GLU A 498 20.44 -25.59 12.32
C GLU A 498 21.53 -26.58 12.70
N GLN A 499 22.20 -26.38 13.86
CA GLN A 499 23.19 -27.35 14.39
C GLN A 499 22.58 -28.73 14.60
N LYS A 500 21.30 -28.86 14.96
CA LYS A 500 20.62 -30.14 15.09
C LYS A 500 20.40 -30.77 13.71
N ILE A 501 19.97 -29.99 12.70
CA ILE A 501 19.81 -30.44 11.32
C ILE A 501 21.14 -31.00 10.78
N ASP A 502 22.24 -30.31 11.02
CA ASP A 502 23.59 -30.72 10.65
C ASP A 502 24.05 -32.03 11.33
N ARG A 503 23.72 -32.19 12.62
CA ARG A 503 24.01 -33.45 13.34
C ARG A 503 23.22 -34.61 12.75
N THR A 504 21.94 -34.42 12.50
CA THR A 504 21.08 -35.42 11.87
C THR A 504 21.62 -35.85 10.51
N LYS A 505 22.07 -34.93 9.64
CA LYS A 505 22.78 -35.24 8.39
C LYS A 505 23.96 -36.20 8.61
N LYS A 506 24.82 -35.88 9.61
CA LYS A 506 26.01 -36.71 9.94
C LYS A 506 25.61 -38.12 10.40
N GLU A 507 24.54 -38.23 11.18
CA GLU A 507 24.02 -39.53 11.68
C GLU A 507 23.42 -40.35 10.55
N LEU A 508 22.60 -39.74 9.66
CA LEU A 508 22.00 -40.40 8.50
C LEU A 508 23.06 -40.88 7.50
N LYS A 509 24.10 -40.05 7.23
CA LYS A 509 25.27 -40.47 6.44
C LYS A 509 26.01 -41.67 7.04
N LYS A 510 26.21 -41.69 8.33
CA LYS A 510 26.82 -42.81 9.03
C LYS A 510 25.96 -44.07 8.96
N ALA A 511 24.65 -43.94 9.07
CA ALA A 511 23.71 -45.06 8.95
C ALA A 511 23.72 -45.64 7.52
N SER A 512 23.69 -44.80 6.49
CA SER A 512 23.79 -45.21 5.07
C SER A 512 25.09 -45.96 4.79
N ARG A 513 26.22 -45.43 5.27
CA ARG A 513 27.53 -46.12 5.12
C ARG A 513 27.52 -47.52 5.76
N LYS A 514 26.96 -47.68 6.96
CA LYS A 514 26.85 -48.99 7.62
C LYS A 514 25.97 -49.96 6.82
N ARG A 515 24.88 -49.48 6.21
CA ARG A 515 24.02 -50.30 5.34
C ARG A 515 24.76 -50.77 4.09
N LEU A 516 25.56 -49.89 3.46
CA LEU A 516 26.41 -50.27 2.34
C LEU A 516 27.46 -51.34 2.73
N GLU A 517 28.11 -51.19 3.90
CA GLU A 517 29.04 -52.18 4.45
C GLU A 517 28.36 -53.53 4.74
N SER A 518 27.04 -53.50 4.96
CA SER A 518 26.19 -54.70 5.19
C SER A 518 25.58 -55.28 3.91
N GLY A 519 25.94 -54.77 2.73
CA GLY A 519 25.49 -55.29 1.42
C GLY A 519 24.18 -54.71 0.92
N ALA A 520 23.77 -53.51 1.39
CA ALA A 520 22.61 -52.81 0.84
C ALA A 520 22.85 -52.38 -0.62
N ASP A 521 21.77 -52.20 -1.40
CA ASP A 521 21.84 -51.76 -2.78
C ASP A 521 22.49 -50.36 -2.90
N VAL A 522 23.48 -50.26 -3.76
CA VAL A 522 24.30 -49.03 -3.92
C VAL A 522 23.47 -47.90 -4.51
N LYS A 523 22.57 -48.20 -5.45
CA LYS A 523 21.75 -47.18 -6.13
C LYS A 523 20.74 -46.57 -5.16
N GLU A 524 20.10 -47.41 -4.34
CA GLU A 524 19.17 -46.93 -3.30
C GLU A 524 19.87 -46.06 -2.27
N GLU A 525 21.05 -46.47 -1.77
CA GLU A 525 21.78 -45.65 -0.80
C GLU A 525 22.34 -44.37 -1.39
N LEU A 526 22.68 -44.33 -2.67
CA LEU A 526 23.04 -43.10 -3.36
C LEU A 526 21.86 -42.14 -3.46
N ASN A 527 20.66 -42.62 -3.81
CA ASN A 527 19.45 -41.80 -3.83
C ASN A 527 19.10 -41.27 -2.43
N TYR A 528 19.19 -42.13 -1.42
CA TYR A 528 19.01 -41.75 -0.02
C TYR A 528 19.97 -40.64 0.40
N MET A 529 21.25 -40.78 0.07
CA MET A 529 22.29 -39.79 0.40
C MET A 529 22.10 -38.47 -0.35
N ASP A 530 21.57 -38.51 -1.56
CA ASP A 530 21.25 -37.30 -2.33
C ASP A 530 20.08 -36.53 -1.69
N MET A 531 19.03 -37.25 -1.25
CA MET A 531 17.95 -36.65 -0.46
C MET A 531 18.47 -36.01 0.82
N VAL A 532 19.27 -36.72 1.61
CA VAL A 532 19.85 -36.18 2.86
C VAL A 532 20.65 -34.90 2.60
N ARG A 533 21.40 -34.83 1.50
CA ARG A 533 22.16 -33.63 1.13
C ARG A 533 21.26 -32.47 0.76
N LYS A 534 20.17 -32.69 0.00
CA LYS A 534 19.23 -31.65 -0.43
C LYS A 534 18.41 -31.10 0.72
N ILE A 535 17.99 -31.95 1.65
CA ILE A 535 17.28 -31.53 2.87
C ILE A 535 18.15 -30.60 3.72
N GLU A 536 19.43 -30.93 3.87
CA GLU A 536 20.32 -30.03 4.62
C GLU A 536 20.53 -28.69 3.91
N ARG A 537 20.70 -28.69 2.59
CA ARG A 537 20.80 -27.41 1.84
C ARG A 537 19.55 -26.57 1.99
N ALA A 538 18.37 -27.19 1.96
CA ALA A 538 17.13 -26.49 2.30
C ALA A 538 17.18 -25.91 3.72
N GLY A 539 17.71 -26.64 4.69
CA GLY A 539 17.94 -26.14 6.06
C GLY A 539 18.89 -24.94 6.11
N ASP A 540 19.98 -24.96 5.34
CA ASP A 540 20.93 -23.86 5.21
C ASP A 540 20.26 -22.59 4.64
N CYS A 541 19.39 -22.74 3.61
CA CYS A 541 18.61 -21.64 3.07
C CYS A 541 17.65 -21.06 4.12
N VAL A 542 16.95 -21.90 4.89
CA VAL A 542 16.07 -21.47 5.98
C VAL A 542 16.85 -20.68 7.04
N TYR A 543 18.02 -21.14 7.43
CA TYR A 543 18.87 -20.41 8.39
C TYR A 543 19.38 -19.08 7.82
N SER A 544 19.74 -19.05 6.52
CA SER A 544 20.14 -17.81 5.83
C SER A 544 19.01 -16.76 5.81
N ILE A 545 17.77 -17.20 5.63
CA ILE A 545 16.59 -16.32 5.74
C ILE A 545 16.53 -15.70 7.15
N LEU A 546 16.67 -16.50 8.20
CA LEU A 546 16.64 -16.01 9.57
C LEU A 546 17.72 -14.97 9.87
N GLN A 547 18.91 -15.14 9.28
CA GLN A 547 20.01 -14.17 9.46
C GLN A 547 19.75 -12.82 8.79
N CYS A 548 18.87 -12.78 7.77
CA CYS A 548 18.49 -11.55 7.07
C CYS A 548 17.34 -10.79 7.75
N LEU A 549 16.60 -11.45 8.67
CA LEU A 549 15.47 -10.90 9.44
C LEU A 549 15.93 -10.30 10.77
#